data_01eb15e0c30af90f517f4b3900dbc836
#
_entry.id   01eb15e0c30af90f517f4b3900dbc836
#
_cell.length_a   1.000
_cell.length_b   1.000
_cell.length_c   1.000
_cell.angle_alpha   90.00
_cell.angle_beta   90.00
_cell.angle_gamma   90.00
#
_symmetry.space_group_name_H-M   'P 1'
#
loop_
_entity.id
_entity.type
_entity.pdbx_description
1 polymer ?
#
loop_
_entity_poly.entity_id
_entity_poly.type
_entity_poly.pdbx_seq_one_letter_code
_entity_poly.pdbx_strand_id
1 'polypeptide(L)'
;IAMGNATTDGNSRYADINSDSEHIYIISGDLYTAMQTPVYEMCRLPELPTLAEAQMLSITLQGPKTEQADTETDGRRTTVLTAVHAEDDAASVSWRAGGANITDDASLRALLEDLAALRVTKCVDWHPSDEAAVFCGFDDPVTLTVSYQTDSGAETSFEMKVGTQNMDGTGRYVRFGEEEAIYLMELELLDPLMRLAYQGMD
;
A
#
# COMPACT_ATOMS: atom_id res chain seq x y z
N ILE A 1 -18.46 -2.32 -28.61
CA ILE A 1 -19.61 -3.23 -28.44
C ILE A 1 -20.72 -2.41 -27.77
N ALA A 2 -21.92 -2.37 -28.37
CA ALA A 2 -23.11 -1.81 -27.73
C ALA A 2 -23.96 -2.95 -27.17
N MET A 3 -24.44 -2.80 -25.94
CA MET A 3 -25.23 -3.81 -25.25
C MET A 3 -26.71 -3.53 -25.33
N GLY A 4 -27.48 -4.54 -25.73
CA GLY A 4 -28.93 -4.52 -25.78
C GLY A 4 -29.56 -5.18 -24.55
N ASN A 5 -30.85 -5.50 -24.69
CA ASN A 5 -31.67 -6.14 -23.66
C ASN A 5 -31.24 -7.59 -23.39
N ALA A 6 -31.64 -8.14 -22.25
CA ALA A 6 -31.50 -9.56 -21.96
C ALA A 6 -32.33 -10.39 -22.96
N THR A 7 -31.87 -11.61 -23.25
CA THR A 7 -32.67 -12.61 -23.95
C THR A 7 -33.86 -13.06 -23.11
N THR A 8 -34.86 -13.68 -23.73
CA THR A 8 -36.11 -14.08 -23.04
C THR A 8 -35.86 -15.08 -21.90
N ASP A 9 -34.78 -15.86 -21.94
CA ASP A 9 -34.39 -16.78 -20.89
C ASP A 9 -33.57 -16.11 -19.75
N GLY A 10 -33.16 -14.83 -19.95
CA GLY A 10 -32.42 -14.05 -19.00
C GLY A 10 -30.91 -14.41 -18.89
N ASN A 11 -30.45 -15.45 -19.59
CA ASN A 11 -29.08 -15.98 -19.44
C ASN A 11 -28.05 -15.31 -20.36
N SER A 12 -28.53 -14.52 -21.33
CA SER A 12 -27.69 -13.90 -22.35
C SER A 12 -28.16 -12.48 -22.65
N ARG A 13 -27.38 -11.72 -23.42
CA ARG A 13 -27.76 -10.39 -23.91
C ARG A 13 -27.53 -10.25 -25.41
N TYR A 14 -28.35 -9.44 -26.05
CA TYR A 14 -28.10 -9.01 -27.41
C TYR A 14 -26.96 -8.00 -27.41
N ALA A 15 -26.11 -8.05 -28.43
CA ALA A 15 -24.97 -7.13 -28.59
C ALA A 15 -24.83 -6.73 -30.06
N ASP A 16 -24.47 -5.47 -30.28
CA ASP A 16 -23.98 -4.95 -31.56
C ASP A 16 -22.45 -4.84 -31.47
N ILE A 17 -21.77 -5.40 -32.44
CA ILE A 17 -20.31 -5.38 -32.50
C ILE A 17 -19.88 -4.56 -33.71
N ASN A 18 -19.10 -3.51 -33.45
CA ASN A 18 -18.57 -2.58 -34.48
C ASN A 18 -19.64 -1.85 -35.31
N SER A 19 -20.81 -1.63 -34.71
CA SER A 19 -21.96 -1.00 -35.43
C SER A 19 -22.38 -1.78 -36.70
N ASP A 20 -22.30 -3.10 -36.64
CA ASP A 20 -22.72 -3.98 -37.72
C ASP A 20 -24.24 -3.98 -37.77
N SER A 21 -24.82 -3.24 -38.72
CA SER A 21 -26.28 -3.12 -38.88
C SER A 21 -26.95 -4.38 -39.43
N GLU A 22 -26.20 -5.37 -39.85
CA GLU A 22 -26.74 -6.60 -40.46
C GLU A 22 -26.88 -7.74 -39.47
N HIS A 23 -26.09 -7.71 -38.36
CA HIS A 23 -26.06 -8.82 -37.40
C HIS A 23 -26.28 -8.33 -35.97
N ILE A 24 -27.07 -9.09 -35.24
CA ILE A 24 -27.22 -8.97 -33.81
C ILE A 24 -26.61 -10.23 -33.19
N TYR A 25 -25.66 -10.03 -32.30
CA TYR A 25 -24.95 -11.10 -31.59
C TYR A 25 -25.65 -11.40 -30.27
N ILE A 26 -25.48 -12.61 -29.79
CA ILE A 26 -25.88 -13.01 -28.45
C ILE A 26 -24.59 -13.32 -27.67
N ILE A 27 -24.39 -12.65 -26.55
CA ILE A 27 -23.30 -12.91 -25.63
C ILE A 27 -23.83 -13.55 -24.35
N SER A 28 -23.02 -14.40 -23.71
CA SER A 28 -23.40 -15.00 -22.43
C SER A 28 -23.55 -13.96 -21.33
N GLY A 29 -24.41 -14.22 -20.34
CA GLY A 29 -24.56 -13.39 -19.15
C GLY A 29 -23.25 -13.25 -18.37
N ASP A 30 -22.45 -14.32 -18.33
CA ASP A 30 -21.12 -14.29 -17.67
C ASP A 30 -20.17 -13.30 -18.35
N LEU A 31 -20.11 -13.30 -19.68
CA LEU A 31 -19.30 -12.33 -20.42
C LEU A 31 -19.81 -10.90 -20.18
N TYR A 32 -21.13 -10.70 -20.19
CA TYR A 32 -21.72 -9.40 -19.89
C TYR A 32 -21.37 -8.91 -18.48
N THR A 33 -21.45 -9.79 -17.48
CA THR A 33 -21.06 -9.49 -16.09
C THR A 33 -19.57 -9.14 -16.00
N ALA A 34 -18.71 -9.93 -16.65
CA ALA A 34 -17.28 -9.66 -16.70
C ALA A 34 -16.97 -8.30 -17.35
N MET A 35 -17.71 -7.91 -18.41
CA MET A 35 -17.54 -6.60 -19.05
C MET A 35 -18.04 -5.42 -18.21
N GLN A 36 -18.88 -5.67 -17.19
CA GLN A 36 -19.34 -4.64 -16.25
C GLN A 36 -18.40 -4.47 -15.05
N THR A 37 -17.48 -5.41 -14.85
CA THR A 37 -16.48 -5.30 -13.78
C THR A 37 -15.65 -4.04 -14.00
N PRO A 38 -15.55 -3.14 -13.00
CA PRO A 38 -14.70 -1.96 -13.10
C PRO A 38 -13.26 -2.35 -13.43
N VAL A 39 -12.61 -1.61 -14.31
CA VAL A 39 -11.25 -1.89 -14.78
C VAL A 39 -10.26 -2.08 -13.62
N TYR A 40 -10.41 -1.32 -12.57
CA TYR A 40 -9.53 -1.40 -11.40
C TYR A 40 -9.78 -2.63 -10.52
N GLU A 41 -10.95 -3.27 -10.60
CA GLU A 41 -11.20 -4.58 -9.96
C GLU A 41 -10.58 -5.74 -10.75
N MET A 42 -10.24 -5.53 -12.02
CA MET A 42 -9.54 -6.50 -12.86
C MET A 42 -8.00 -6.35 -12.78
N CYS A 43 -7.49 -5.30 -12.14
CA CYS A 43 -6.06 -5.10 -11.97
C CYS A 43 -5.50 -6.16 -11.02
N ARG A 44 -4.37 -6.77 -11.40
CA ARG A 44 -3.60 -7.59 -10.47
C ARG A 44 -2.99 -6.66 -9.41
N LEU A 45 -3.30 -6.94 -8.15
CA LEU A 45 -2.73 -6.19 -7.04
C LEU A 45 -1.23 -6.55 -6.89
N PRO A 46 -0.39 -5.61 -6.41
CA PRO A 46 1.01 -5.87 -6.17
C PRO A 46 1.19 -6.93 -5.09
N GLU A 47 2.15 -7.83 -5.30
CA GLU A 47 2.60 -8.76 -4.28
C GLU A 47 3.62 -8.03 -3.40
N LEU A 48 3.26 -7.81 -2.13
CA LEU A 48 4.14 -7.17 -1.18
C LEU A 48 5.18 -8.17 -0.65
N PRO A 49 6.40 -7.73 -0.30
CA PRO A 49 7.39 -8.62 0.29
C PRO A 49 6.90 -9.13 1.65
N THR A 50 7.25 -10.37 1.99
CA THR A 50 7.07 -10.86 3.35
C THR A 50 8.15 -10.23 4.24
N LEU A 51 7.73 -9.33 5.13
CA LEU A 51 8.62 -8.62 6.04
C LEU A 51 8.70 -9.37 7.37
N ALA A 52 9.52 -10.43 7.41
CA ALA A 52 9.76 -11.17 8.64
C ALA A 52 10.76 -10.42 9.55
N GLU A 53 10.45 -10.29 10.84
CA GLU A 53 11.30 -9.57 11.82
C GLU A 53 12.76 -10.05 11.77
N ALA A 54 12.97 -11.36 11.67
CA ALA A 54 14.30 -11.96 11.62
C ALA A 54 15.15 -11.54 10.40
N GLN A 55 14.53 -10.99 9.37
CA GLN A 55 15.21 -10.53 8.16
C GLN A 55 15.35 -9.00 8.11
N MET A 56 14.63 -8.27 8.96
CA MET A 56 14.67 -6.80 8.98
C MET A 56 16.00 -6.29 9.51
N LEU A 57 16.52 -5.24 8.88
CA LEU A 57 17.75 -4.53 9.27
C LEU A 57 17.41 -3.18 9.89
N SER A 58 16.49 -2.46 9.28
CA SER A 58 16.04 -1.16 9.79
C SER A 58 14.64 -0.80 9.25
N ILE A 59 13.95 0.04 10.03
CA ILE A 59 12.70 0.68 9.64
C ILE A 59 12.92 2.18 9.77
N THR A 60 12.67 2.92 8.69
CA THR A 60 12.69 4.38 8.68
C THR A 60 11.31 4.90 8.36
N LEU A 61 10.80 5.77 9.23
CA LEU A 61 9.54 6.46 9.06
C LEU A 61 9.80 7.96 8.93
N GLN A 62 9.31 8.55 7.85
CA GLN A 62 9.31 10.00 7.66
C GLN A 62 7.86 10.50 7.69
N GLY A 63 7.57 11.36 8.66
CA GLY A 63 6.30 12.07 8.74
C GLY A 63 6.19 13.19 7.69
N PRO A 64 5.00 13.79 7.56
CA PRO A 64 4.80 14.94 6.69
C PRO A 64 5.57 16.16 7.24
N LYS A 65 5.73 17.18 6.41
CA LYS A 65 6.34 18.45 6.84
C LYS A 65 5.51 19.11 7.93
N THR A 66 6.16 19.59 8.96
CA THR A 66 5.54 20.38 10.02
C THR A 66 6.20 21.75 10.11
N GLU A 67 5.41 22.80 10.36
CA GLU A 67 5.93 24.17 10.50
C GLU A 67 6.89 24.33 11.69
N GLN A 68 6.94 23.37 12.60
CA GLN A 68 7.73 23.39 13.84
C GLN A 68 9.02 22.55 13.78
N ALA A 69 9.31 21.92 12.65
CA ALA A 69 10.49 21.06 12.56
C ALA A 69 11.76 21.86 12.28
N ASP A 70 12.86 21.36 12.85
CA ASP A 70 14.19 21.96 12.73
C ASP A 70 14.62 22.05 11.25
N THR A 71 15.30 23.14 10.90
CA THR A 71 15.77 23.41 9.53
C THR A 71 16.78 22.38 8.98
N GLU A 72 17.32 21.51 9.83
CA GLU A 72 18.26 20.45 9.41
C GLU A 72 17.56 19.23 8.78
N THR A 73 16.24 19.03 9.02
CA THR A 73 15.49 17.83 8.58
C THR A 73 14.43 18.15 7.50
N ASP A 74 14.57 19.26 6.76
CA ASP A 74 13.55 19.71 5.78
C ASP A 74 12.13 19.81 6.40
N GLY A 75 12.03 20.03 7.70
CA GLY A 75 10.77 20.14 8.38
C GLY A 75 10.04 18.82 8.63
N ARG A 76 10.68 17.66 8.37
CA ARG A 76 10.09 16.33 8.54
C ARG A 76 10.60 15.66 9.81
N ARG A 77 9.70 14.99 10.53
CA ARG A 77 10.12 14.06 11.58
C ARG A 77 10.61 12.77 10.94
N THR A 78 11.80 12.32 11.33
CA THR A 78 12.33 11.03 10.91
C THR A 78 12.55 10.15 12.14
N THR A 79 11.92 8.98 12.15
CA THR A 79 12.13 7.94 13.17
C THR A 79 12.88 6.77 12.53
N VAL A 80 14.03 6.43 13.08
CA VAL A 80 14.87 5.30 12.62
C VAL A 80 14.91 4.24 13.69
N LEU A 81 14.45 3.04 13.35
CA LEU A 81 14.50 1.85 14.18
C LEU A 81 15.51 0.89 13.57
N THR A 82 16.47 0.43 14.34
CA THR A 82 17.55 -0.45 13.88
C THR A 82 17.45 -1.81 14.56
N ALA A 83 17.43 -2.87 13.76
CA ALA A 83 17.49 -4.24 14.24
C ALA A 83 18.94 -4.62 14.58
N VAL A 84 19.13 -5.33 15.68
CA VAL A 84 20.40 -5.90 16.10
C VAL A 84 20.22 -7.40 16.26
N HIS A 85 20.83 -8.16 15.36
CA HIS A 85 20.79 -9.61 15.36
C HIS A 85 21.84 -10.19 16.30
N ALA A 86 21.50 -11.23 17.05
CA ALA A 86 22.46 -11.93 17.89
C ALA A 86 23.42 -12.77 17.02
N GLU A 87 24.71 -12.79 17.36
CA GLU A 87 25.69 -13.55 16.60
C GLU A 87 25.45 -15.06 16.63
N ASP A 88 24.93 -15.58 17.75
CA ASP A 88 24.68 -17.01 17.97
C ASP A 88 23.26 -17.48 17.61
N ASP A 89 22.33 -16.54 17.38
CA ASP A 89 20.93 -16.85 17.08
C ASP A 89 20.33 -15.76 16.17
N ALA A 90 20.35 -16.02 14.87
CA ALA A 90 19.80 -15.10 13.85
C ALA A 90 18.28 -14.83 14.01
N ALA A 91 17.56 -15.68 14.73
CA ALA A 91 16.13 -15.47 15.03
C ALA A 91 15.93 -14.49 16.20
N SER A 92 16.97 -14.25 17.02
CA SER A 92 16.90 -13.32 18.14
C SER A 92 17.26 -11.91 17.67
N VAL A 93 16.24 -11.06 17.58
CA VAL A 93 16.36 -9.67 17.13
C VAL A 93 16.04 -8.73 18.30
N SER A 94 16.92 -7.76 18.54
CA SER A 94 16.64 -6.64 19.43
C SER A 94 16.57 -5.34 18.63
N TRP A 95 15.75 -4.41 19.08
CA TRP A 95 15.50 -3.17 18.38
C TRP A 95 15.99 -1.96 19.15
N ARG A 96 16.49 -0.98 18.41
CA ARG A 96 17.00 0.29 18.96
C ARG A 96 16.43 1.50 18.22
N ALA A 97 16.13 2.55 18.98
CA ALA A 97 15.83 3.89 18.48
C ALA A 97 16.72 4.91 19.21
N GLY A 98 17.47 5.72 18.45
CA GLY A 98 18.37 6.71 19.06
C GLY A 98 19.37 6.14 20.09
N GLY A 99 19.70 4.85 19.99
CA GLY A 99 20.59 4.13 20.93
C GLY A 99 19.86 3.46 22.11
N ALA A 100 18.62 3.78 22.41
CA ALA A 100 17.82 3.11 23.44
C ALA A 100 17.31 1.75 22.94
N ASN A 101 17.24 0.76 23.83
CA ASN A 101 16.61 -0.53 23.54
C ASN A 101 15.11 -0.36 23.63
N ILE A 102 14.40 -0.71 22.56
CA ILE A 102 12.94 -0.61 22.43
C ILE A 102 12.28 -1.95 22.10
N THR A 103 12.99 -3.06 22.26
CA THR A 103 12.55 -4.39 21.82
C THR A 103 11.16 -4.78 22.36
N ASP A 104 10.86 -4.40 23.59
CA ASP A 104 9.58 -4.71 24.25
C ASP A 104 8.55 -3.55 24.16
N ASP A 105 8.84 -2.52 23.35
CA ASP A 105 7.92 -1.40 23.18
C ASP A 105 6.65 -1.83 22.44
N ALA A 106 5.49 -1.47 23.01
CA ALA A 106 4.19 -1.88 22.47
C ALA A 106 3.90 -1.29 21.08
N SER A 107 4.36 -0.07 20.81
CA SER A 107 4.18 0.58 19.50
C SER A 107 5.02 -0.08 18.42
N LEU A 108 6.26 -0.49 18.77
CA LEU A 108 7.11 -1.28 17.89
C LEU A 108 6.46 -2.64 17.58
N ARG A 109 5.99 -3.35 18.61
CA ARG A 109 5.38 -4.68 18.42
C ARG A 109 4.16 -4.61 17.50
N ALA A 110 3.27 -3.63 17.71
CA ALA A 110 2.13 -3.40 16.83
C ALA A 110 2.58 -3.09 15.40
N LEU A 111 3.59 -2.23 15.20
CA LEU A 111 4.12 -1.94 13.87
C LEU A 111 4.67 -3.20 13.17
N LEU A 112 5.43 -4.05 13.87
CA LEU A 112 6.00 -5.27 13.29
C LEU A 112 4.92 -6.30 12.91
N GLU A 113 3.87 -6.44 13.73
CA GLU A 113 2.72 -7.28 13.43
C GLU A 113 1.99 -6.80 12.17
N ASP A 114 1.76 -5.50 12.05
CA ASP A 114 1.08 -4.93 10.89
C ASP A 114 1.94 -4.97 9.62
N LEU A 115 3.26 -4.76 9.74
CA LEU A 115 4.19 -4.92 8.61
C LEU A 115 4.18 -6.36 8.05
N ALA A 116 4.06 -7.37 8.93
CA ALA A 116 3.94 -8.76 8.51
C ALA A 116 2.58 -9.08 7.86
N ALA A 117 1.55 -8.28 8.14
CA ALA A 117 0.17 -8.46 7.65
C ALA A 117 -0.19 -7.54 6.49
N LEU A 118 0.76 -6.72 5.97
CA LEU A 118 0.49 -5.74 4.92
C LEU A 118 -0.18 -6.40 3.71
N ARG A 119 -1.29 -5.82 3.29
CA ARG A 119 -2.02 -6.24 2.08
C ARG A 119 -2.71 -5.07 1.42
N VAL A 120 -2.72 -5.07 0.11
CA VAL A 120 -3.45 -4.11 -0.70
C VAL A 120 -4.90 -4.57 -0.84
N THR A 121 -5.86 -3.66 -0.68
CA THR A 121 -7.28 -3.98 -0.79
C THR A 121 -7.77 -3.87 -2.23
N LYS A 122 -7.37 -2.79 -2.92
CA LYS A 122 -7.74 -2.54 -4.33
C LYS A 122 -6.80 -1.54 -4.99
N CYS A 123 -6.76 -1.58 -6.33
CA CYS A 123 -6.21 -0.49 -7.14
C CYS A 123 -7.24 0.63 -7.22
N VAL A 124 -6.81 1.87 -6.98
CA VAL A 124 -7.65 3.07 -7.05
C VAL A 124 -7.47 3.77 -8.38
N ASP A 125 -6.21 3.96 -8.79
CA ASP A 125 -5.84 4.57 -10.06
C ASP A 125 -4.52 4.00 -10.54
N TRP A 126 -4.51 3.47 -11.77
CA TRP A 126 -3.30 2.88 -12.37
C TRP A 126 -2.37 3.92 -12.98
N HIS A 127 -2.91 5.01 -13.50
CA HIS A 127 -2.18 6.13 -14.10
C HIS A 127 -2.77 7.46 -13.63
N PRO A 128 -2.57 7.81 -12.36
CA PRO A 128 -3.13 9.02 -11.79
C PRO A 128 -2.52 10.28 -12.44
N SER A 129 -3.35 11.30 -12.61
CA SER A 129 -2.85 12.64 -12.90
C SER A 129 -2.15 13.22 -11.66
N ASP A 130 -1.35 14.27 -11.87
CA ASP A 130 -0.72 15.00 -10.76
C ASP A 130 -1.77 15.51 -9.76
N GLU A 131 -2.91 16.00 -10.25
CA GLU A 131 -4.02 16.49 -9.41
C GLU A 131 -4.63 15.35 -8.57
N ALA A 132 -4.81 14.15 -9.15
CA ALA A 132 -5.28 12.99 -8.43
C ALA A 132 -4.26 12.54 -7.36
N ALA A 133 -2.97 12.61 -7.67
CA ALA A 133 -1.91 12.31 -6.73
C ALA A 133 -1.92 13.26 -5.52
N VAL A 134 -2.04 14.56 -5.76
CA VAL A 134 -2.17 15.58 -4.71
C VAL A 134 -3.44 15.36 -3.88
N PHE A 135 -4.59 15.09 -4.53
CA PHE A 135 -5.83 14.80 -3.83
C PHE A 135 -5.71 13.58 -2.89
N CYS A 136 -4.94 12.57 -3.30
CA CYS A 136 -4.65 11.40 -2.47
C CYS A 136 -3.55 11.65 -1.42
N GLY A 137 -2.97 12.85 -1.34
CA GLY A 137 -1.98 13.25 -0.33
C GLY A 137 -0.56 12.84 -0.63
N PHE A 138 -0.21 12.65 -1.92
CA PHE A 138 1.15 12.29 -2.32
C PHE A 138 2.06 13.49 -2.60
N ASP A 139 1.59 14.71 -2.40
CA ASP A 139 2.40 15.93 -2.35
C ASP A 139 3.23 15.99 -1.07
N ASP A 140 2.75 15.44 0.04
CA ASP A 140 3.46 15.35 1.32
C ASP A 140 3.13 14.06 2.09
N PRO A 141 3.48 12.87 1.56
CA PRO A 141 3.13 11.60 2.16
C PRO A 141 3.96 11.28 3.41
N VAL A 142 3.43 10.40 4.25
CA VAL A 142 4.26 9.62 5.18
C VAL A 142 5.01 8.56 4.39
N THR A 143 6.33 8.47 4.59
CA THR A 143 7.14 7.46 3.91
C THR A 143 7.66 6.43 4.90
N LEU A 144 7.41 5.17 4.60
CA LEU A 144 7.99 4.01 5.25
C LEU A 144 9.08 3.43 4.35
N THR A 145 10.26 3.20 4.89
CA THR A 145 11.32 2.41 4.25
C THR A 145 11.74 1.28 5.18
N VAL A 146 11.65 0.04 4.74
CA VAL A 146 12.13 -1.14 5.46
C VAL A 146 13.31 -1.73 4.71
N SER A 147 14.49 -1.73 5.33
CA SER A 147 15.66 -2.46 4.81
C SER A 147 15.67 -3.86 5.41
N TYR A 148 15.85 -4.87 4.57
CA TYR A 148 15.80 -6.26 5.00
C TYR A 148 16.70 -7.15 4.12
N GLN A 149 17.01 -8.35 4.62
CA GLN A 149 17.71 -9.38 3.86
C GLN A 149 16.71 -10.33 3.22
N THR A 150 16.93 -10.64 1.95
CA THR A 150 16.18 -11.70 1.24
C THR A 150 16.65 -13.08 1.71
N ASP A 151 15.92 -14.14 1.34
CA ASP A 151 16.32 -15.53 1.61
C ASP A 151 17.69 -15.90 1.01
N SER A 152 18.15 -15.19 -0.01
CA SER A 152 19.50 -15.34 -0.59
C SER A 152 20.59 -14.61 0.20
N GLY A 153 20.23 -13.85 1.24
CA GLY A 153 21.14 -13.02 2.03
C GLY A 153 21.49 -11.67 1.39
N ALA A 154 20.87 -11.31 0.27
CA ALA A 154 21.05 -10.00 -0.33
C ALA A 154 20.25 -8.94 0.42
N GLU A 155 20.86 -7.79 0.68
CA GLU A 155 20.17 -6.64 1.25
C GLU A 155 19.30 -5.95 0.17
N THR A 156 18.08 -5.58 0.56
CA THR A 156 17.15 -4.84 -0.28
C THR A 156 16.28 -3.93 0.58
N SER A 157 15.46 -3.10 -0.06
CA SER A 157 14.53 -2.21 0.65
C SER A 157 13.14 -2.27 0.04
N PHE A 158 12.15 -2.13 0.90
CA PHE A 158 10.75 -1.90 0.55
C PHE A 158 10.37 -0.47 0.93
N GLU A 159 9.82 0.27 -0.01
CA GLU A 159 9.34 1.63 0.23
C GLU A 159 7.83 1.70 0.00
N MET A 160 7.14 2.34 0.94
CA MET A 160 5.71 2.63 0.85
C MET A 160 5.46 4.08 1.22
N LYS A 161 4.74 4.79 0.37
CA LYS A 161 4.25 6.15 0.62
C LYS A 161 2.78 6.07 1.01
N VAL A 162 2.42 6.68 2.14
CA VAL A 162 1.05 6.69 2.67
C VAL A 162 0.49 8.11 2.60
N GLY A 163 -0.55 8.26 1.83
CA GLY A 163 -1.27 9.51 1.63
C GLY A 163 -2.43 9.71 2.60
N THR A 164 -3.44 10.45 2.15
CA THR A 164 -4.63 10.78 2.94
C THR A 164 -5.56 9.56 3.09
N GLN A 165 -6.48 9.67 4.03
CA GLN A 165 -7.59 8.73 4.19
C GLN A 165 -8.58 8.90 3.03
N ASN A 166 -9.17 7.80 2.56
CA ASN A 166 -10.23 7.83 1.56
C ASN A 166 -11.51 8.46 2.11
N MET A 167 -12.40 8.89 1.22
CA MET A 167 -13.63 9.60 1.60
C MET A 167 -14.57 8.76 2.50
N ASP A 168 -14.54 7.45 2.36
CA ASP A 168 -15.40 6.53 3.12
C ASP A 168 -14.82 6.22 4.52
N GLY A 169 -13.60 6.66 4.81
CA GLY A 169 -12.93 6.43 6.08
C GLY A 169 -12.52 4.98 6.34
N THR A 170 -12.42 4.16 5.30
CA THR A 170 -12.13 2.71 5.42
C THR A 170 -10.67 2.36 5.19
N GLY A 171 -9.90 3.27 4.59
CA GLY A 171 -8.49 3.02 4.26
C GLY A 171 -7.72 4.29 3.95
N ARG A 172 -6.44 4.13 3.66
CA ARG A 172 -5.55 5.19 3.16
C ARG A 172 -5.02 4.83 1.79
N TYR A 173 -4.78 5.88 1.01
CA TYR A 173 -4.10 5.75 -0.28
C TYR A 173 -2.63 5.43 -0.06
N VAL A 174 -2.10 4.48 -0.84
CA VAL A 174 -0.70 4.06 -0.77
C VAL A 174 -0.09 3.94 -2.15
N ARG A 175 1.24 4.13 -2.23
CA ARG A 175 2.10 3.87 -3.38
C ARG A 175 3.31 3.06 -2.94
N PHE A 176 3.92 2.33 -3.86
CA PHE A 176 5.08 1.49 -3.59
C PHE A 176 6.26 1.88 -4.48
N GLY A 177 7.41 2.16 -3.85
CA GLY A 177 8.64 2.52 -4.56
C GLY A 177 8.43 3.65 -5.57
N GLU A 178 8.84 3.40 -6.81
CA GLU A 178 8.72 4.33 -7.93
C GLU A 178 7.41 4.15 -8.74
N GLU A 179 6.51 3.25 -8.32
CA GLU A 179 5.25 3.04 -9.03
C GLU A 179 4.34 4.26 -8.89
N GLU A 180 3.72 4.66 -9.99
CA GLU A 180 2.75 5.77 -9.99
C GLU A 180 1.36 5.34 -9.55
N ALA A 181 1.03 4.05 -9.66
CA ALA A 181 -0.28 3.53 -9.33
C ALA A 181 -0.65 3.80 -7.86
N ILE A 182 -1.90 4.17 -7.66
CA ILE A 182 -2.47 4.43 -6.33
C ILE A 182 -3.30 3.21 -5.91
N TYR A 183 -3.03 2.74 -4.73
CA TYR A 183 -3.74 1.63 -4.11
C TYR A 183 -4.43 2.07 -2.82
N LEU A 184 -5.29 1.21 -2.26
CA LEU A 184 -5.92 1.39 -0.97
C LEU A 184 -5.48 0.27 -0.02
N MET A 185 -5.18 0.65 1.22
CA MET A 185 -4.96 -0.26 2.33
C MET A 185 -5.87 0.09 3.51
N GLU A 186 -6.23 -0.91 4.31
CA GLU A 186 -7.09 -0.74 5.48
C GLU A 186 -6.42 0.15 6.54
N LEU A 187 -7.20 1.00 7.21
CA LEU A 187 -6.70 1.91 8.25
C LEU A 187 -5.99 1.19 9.37
N GLU A 188 -6.59 0.09 9.85
CA GLU A 188 -6.10 -0.65 11.01
C GLU A 188 -4.64 -1.11 10.84
N LEU A 189 -4.26 -1.50 9.61
CA LEU A 189 -2.89 -1.91 9.28
C LEU A 189 -1.88 -0.75 9.23
N LEU A 190 -2.37 0.48 9.09
CA LEU A 190 -1.52 1.66 8.96
C LEU A 190 -1.50 2.54 10.21
N ASP A 191 -2.40 2.31 11.17
CA ASP A 191 -2.51 3.13 12.37
C ASP A 191 -1.23 3.16 13.24
N PRO A 192 -0.55 2.04 13.55
CA PRO A 192 0.72 2.07 14.29
C PRO A 192 1.81 2.82 13.55
N LEU A 193 1.92 2.59 12.22
CA LEU A 193 2.86 3.31 11.36
C LEU A 193 2.62 4.81 11.39
N MET A 194 1.36 5.24 11.20
CA MET A 194 1.00 6.65 11.21
C MET A 194 1.27 7.29 12.56
N ARG A 195 0.95 6.59 13.66
CA ARG A 195 1.23 7.08 15.01
C ARG A 195 2.72 7.35 15.21
N LEU A 196 3.57 6.38 14.87
CA LEU A 196 5.03 6.53 14.98
C LEU A 196 5.59 7.62 14.06
N ALA A 197 5.04 7.79 12.85
CA ALA A 197 5.47 8.83 11.94
C ALA A 197 5.14 10.24 12.44
N TYR A 198 4.01 10.42 13.15
CA TYR A 198 3.60 11.71 13.69
C TYR A 198 4.15 12.01 15.09
N GLN A 199 4.21 11.02 15.97
CA GLN A 199 4.53 11.20 17.39
C GLN A 199 5.97 10.79 17.70
N GLY A 200 6.55 9.86 16.92
CA GLY A 200 7.84 9.24 17.22
C GLY A 200 7.70 8.11 18.24
N MET A 201 8.84 7.63 18.71
CA MET A 201 8.92 6.73 19.87
C MET A 201 8.96 7.60 21.13
N ASP A 202 8.07 7.35 22.09
CA ASP A 202 8.06 8.01 23.41
C ASP A 202 9.19 7.50 24.32
#